data_3f57d83fd60fe3b25505c4ee68f634de
#
_entry.id   3f57d83fd60fe3b25505c4ee68f634de
#
_cell.length_a   1.000
_cell.length_b   1.000
_cell.length_c   1.000
_cell.angle_alpha   90.00
_cell.angle_beta   90.00
_cell.angle_gamma   90.00
#
_symmetry.space_group_name_H-M   'P 1'
#
loop_
_entity.id
_entity.type
_entity.pdbx_description
1 polymer ?
#
loop_
_entity_poly.entity_id
_entity_poly.type
_entity_poly.pdbx_seq_one_letter_code
_entity_poly.pdbx_strand_id
1 'polypeptide(L)'
;MFGYTDAHIKKAQEWVEKYPFLRFKDNSCCPWENTERVENCWIYELPEGWIKGFGKTMCDELRDALGEHVGDFVIQQLKEKFNELRLCWCWEDKDYTDEEAEELNRLYSIIESIIDKYAQISYNTCTVCGAPATKWTRGYLASYCDVCYDGIGYID
;
A
#
# COMPACT_ATOMS: atom_id res chain seq x y z
N MET A 1 24.23 -7.65 -4.09
CA MET A 1 22.96 -7.51 -4.81
C MET A 1 22.06 -8.68 -4.40
N PHE A 2 21.02 -8.38 -3.66
CA PHE A 2 20.04 -9.40 -3.29
C PHE A 2 19.14 -9.65 -4.50
N GLY A 3 19.40 -10.77 -5.20
CA GLY A 3 18.51 -11.19 -6.29
C GLY A 3 17.19 -11.67 -5.72
N TYR A 4 16.11 -11.13 -6.23
CA TYR A 4 14.77 -11.63 -5.89
C TYR A 4 14.60 -13.03 -6.49
N THR A 5 13.96 -13.91 -5.72
CA THR A 5 13.69 -15.27 -6.20
C THR A 5 12.59 -15.25 -7.26
N ASP A 6 12.57 -16.25 -8.14
CA ASP A 6 11.49 -16.42 -9.13
C ASP A 6 10.11 -16.46 -8.47
N ALA A 7 10.03 -17.06 -7.27
CA ALA A 7 8.80 -17.10 -6.48
C ALA A 7 8.33 -15.69 -6.06
N HIS A 8 9.25 -14.81 -5.68
CA HIS A 8 8.94 -13.43 -5.32
C HIS A 8 8.42 -12.64 -6.53
N ILE A 9 9.10 -12.78 -7.67
CA ILE A 9 8.70 -12.15 -8.93
C ILE A 9 7.29 -12.59 -9.34
N LYS A 10 7.02 -13.88 -9.24
CA LYS A 10 5.69 -14.45 -9.55
C LYS A 10 4.60 -13.86 -8.65
N LYS A 11 4.85 -13.75 -7.36
CA LYS A 11 3.90 -13.14 -6.41
C LYS A 11 3.65 -11.66 -6.73
N ALA A 12 4.70 -10.91 -7.08
CA ALA A 12 4.57 -9.52 -7.48
C ALA A 12 3.70 -9.37 -8.73
N GLN A 13 3.89 -10.25 -9.72
CA GLN A 13 3.07 -10.30 -10.93
C GLN A 13 1.60 -10.59 -10.61
N GLU A 14 1.33 -11.54 -9.71
CA GLU A 14 -0.02 -11.87 -9.27
C GLU A 14 -0.73 -10.67 -8.63
N TRP A 15 -0.02 -9.92 -7.78
CA TRP A 15 -0.54 -8.70 -7.18
C TRP A 15 -0.91 -7.65 -8.24
N VAL A 16 -0.02 -7.42 -9.19
CA VAL A 16 -0.21 -6.42 -10.25
C VAL A 16 -1.32 -6.82 -11.22
N GLU A 17 -1.45 -8.10 -11.55
CA GLU A 17 -2.53 -8.59 -12.40
C GLU A 17 -3.90 -8.37 -11.76
N LYS A 18 -3.99 -8.63 -10.47
CA LYS A 18 -5.24 -8.46 -9.72
C LYS A 18 -5.54 -7.00 -9.39
N TYR A 19 -4.51 -6.23 -9.13
CA TYR A 19 -4.58 -4.81 -8.75
C TYR A 19 -3.60 -4.01 -9.60
N PRO A 20 -4.01 -3.59 -10.83
CA PRO A 20 -3.11 -2.90 -11.77
C PRO A 20 -2.45 -1.64 -11.21
N PHE A 21 -3.11 -0.95 -10.27
CA PHE A 21 -2.58 0.25 -9.64
C PHE A 21 -1.36 0.00 -8.75
N LEU A 22 -1.06 -1.26 -8.42
CA LEU A 22 0.13 -1.61 -7.64
C LEU A 22 1.41 -1.60 -8.47
N ARG A 23 1.33 -1.49 -9.78
CA ARG A 23 2.50 -1.37 -10.65
C ARG A 23 3.09 0.02 -10.51
N PHE A 24 4.43 0.10 -10.34
CA PHE A 24 5.14 1.37 -10.47
C PHE A 24 4.98 1.91 -11.89
N LYS A 25 4.63 3.18 -12.00
CA LYS A 25 4.65 3.90 -13.28
C LYS A 25 5.89 4.79 -13.36
N ASP A 26 6.39 5.02 -14.58
CA ASP A 26 7.61 5.79 -14.85
C ASP A 26 7.56 7.23 -14.34
N ASN A 27 6.36 7.73 -14.04
CA ASN A 27 6.14 9.08 -13.55
C ASN A 27 6.02 9.15 -12.02
N SER A 28 6.49 8.13 -11.30
CA SER A 28 6.51 8.19 -9.84
C SER A 28 7.39 9.35 -9.39
N CYS A 29 7.07 9.93 -8.25
CA CYS A 29 7.83 11.05 -7.68
C CYS A 29 9.26 10.67 -7.23
N CYS A 30 9.67 9.45 -7.49
CA CYS A 30 10.98 8.91 -7.16
C CYS A 30 11.76 8.56 -8.44
N PRO A 31 12.26 9.56 -9.19
CA PRO A 31 12.93 9.31 -10.48
C PRO A 31 14.25 8.53 -10.36
N TRP A 32 14.75 8.35 -9.16
CA TRP A 32 15.94 7.53 -8.87
C TRP A 32 15.63 6.06 -8.64
N GLU A 33 14.37 5.68 -8.54
CA GLU A 33 13.99 4.28 -8.42
C GLU A 33 13.95 3.63 -9.79
N ASN A 34 14.65 2.51 -9.91
CA ASN A 34 14.71 1.78 -11.17
C ASN A 34 13.36 1.10 -11.45
N THR A 35 12.60 1.65 -12.37
CA THR A 35 11.27 1.18 -12.75
C THR A 35 11.28 -0.14 -13.53
N GLU A 36 12.45 -0.62 -13.96
CA GLU A 36 12.58 -1.89 -14.67
C GLU A 36 12.54 -3.12 -13.75
N ARG A 37 12.48 -2.92 -12.45
CA ARG A 37 12.38 -4.04 -11.51
C ARG A 37 11.00 -4.68 -11.62
N VAL A 38 10.96 -5.95 -11.96
CA VAL A 38 9.73 -6.75 -12.01
C VAL A 38 9.06 -6.84 -10.63
N GLU A 39 9.86 -6.70 -9.60
CA GLU A 39 9.46 -6.63 -8.19
C GLU A 39 8.91 -5.27 -7.79
N ASN A 40 8.83 -4.31 -8.69
CA ASN A 40 8.27 -2.97 -8.44
C ASN A 40 6.75 -3.01 -8.30
N CYS A 41 6.33 -3.67 -7.25
CA CYS A 41 4.95 -3.68 -6.80
C CYS A 41 4.86 -2.85 -5.53
N TRP A 42 4.02 -1.85 -5.52
CA TRP A 42 3.87 -0.92 -4.39
C TRP A 42 3.60 -1.64 -3.07
N ILE A 43 2.92 -2.79 -3.10
CA ILE A 43 2.55 -3.50 -1.87
C ILE A 43 3.78 -3.88 -1.02
N TYR A 44 4.92 -4.14 -1.67
CA TYR A 44 6.14 -4.55 -0.97
C TYR A 44 6.90 -3.40 -0.29
N GLU A 45 6.45 -2.17 -0.47
CA GLU A 45 6.95 -1.03 0.31
C GLU A 45 6.37 -0.99 1.73
N LEU A 46 5.38 -1.84 2.01
CA LEU A 46 4.74 -1.95 3.32
C LEU A 46 5.40 -3.03 4.17
N PRO A 47 5.33 -2.90 5.52
CA PRO A 47 5.73 -3.98 6.41
C PRO A 47 5.00 -5.29 6.08
N GLU A 48 5.72 -6.40 6.21
CA GLU A 48 5.17 -7.72 5.88
C GLU A 48 3.88 -8.05 6.64
N GLY A 49 3.81 -7.67 7.92
CA GLY A 49 2.62 -7.86 8.73
C GLY A 49 1.41 -7.09 8.21
N TRP A 50 1.62 -5.90 7.66
CA TRP A 50 0.52 -5.12 7.08
C TRP A 50 0.01 -5.78 5.79
N ILE A 51 0.91 -6.28 4.96
CA ILE A 51 0.54 -7.01 3.74
C ILE A 51 -0.32 -8.21 4.10
N LYS A 52 0.09 -9.00 5.10
CA LYS A 52 -0.64 -10.17 5.60
C LYS A 52 -1.96 -9.79 6.28
N GLY A 53 -1.95 -8.72 7.07
CA GLY A 53 -3.10 -8.32 7.87
C GLY A 53 -4.22 -7.68 7.06
N PHE A 54 -3.89 -6.72 6.19
CA PHE A 54 -4.91 -5.96 5.47
C PHE A 54 -4.58 -5.63 4.01
N GLY A 55 -3.42 -6.00 3.49
CA GLY A 55 -3.02 -5.62 2.14
C GLY A 55 -4.04 -5.99 1.08
N LYS A 56 -4.51 -7.22 1.09
CA LYS A 56 -5.53 -7.70 0.15
C LYS A 56 -6.87 -6.97 0.32
N THR A 57 -7.32 -6.85 1.56
CA THR A 57 -8.61 -6.21 1.87
C THR A 57 -8.63 -4.75 1.43
N MET A 58 -7.54 -4.03 1.68
CA MET A 58 -7.37 -2.65 1.23
C MET A 58 -7.44 -2.54 -0.29
N CYS A 59 -6.68 -3.38 -0.98
CA CYS A 59 -6.65 -3.36 -2.45
C CYS A 59 -8.00 -3.77 -3.04
N ASP A 60 -8.71 -4.72 -2.45
CA ASP A 60 -10.05 -5.11 -2.87
C ASP A 60 -11.04 -3.94 -2.73
N GLU A 61 -11.02 -3.22 -1.61
CA GLU A 61 -11.89 -2.06 -1.40
C GLU A 61 -11.59 -0.93 -2.39
N LEU A 62 -10.32 -0.64 -2.63
CA LEU A 62 -9.91 0.37 -3.61
C LEU A 62 -10.36 -0.02 -5.01
N ARG A 63 -10.12 -1.26 -5.41
CA ARG A 63 -10.53 -1.76 -6.73
C ARG A 63 -12.05 -1.68 -6.91
N ASP A 64 -12.80 -2.12 -5.93
CA ASP A 64 -14.27 -2.13 -5.98
C ASP A 64 -14.84 -0.72 -6.05
N ALA A 65 -14.26 0.21 -5.29
CA ALA A 65 -14.66 1.61 -5.32
C ALA A 65 -14.34 2.29 -6.66
N LEU A 66 -13.17 1.99 -7.21
CA LEU A 66 -12.71 2.56 -8.48
C LEU A 66 -13.51 2.06 -9.69
N GLY A 67 -13.94 0.79 -9.67
CA GLY A 67 -14.70 0.19 -10.77
C GLY A 67 -13.97 0.31 -12.11
N GLU A 68 -14.61 0.91 -13.08
CA GLU A 68 -14.03 1.14 -14.42
C GLU A 68 -12.85 2.12 -14.43
N HIS A 69 -12.68 2.91 -13.36
CA HIS A 69 -11.59 3.88 -13.22
C HIS A 69 -10.32 3.31 -12.57
N VAL A 70 -10.24 2.00 -12.42
CA VAL A 70 -9.06 1.34 -11.83
C VAL A 70 -7.76 1.68 -12.58
N GLY A 71 -7.84 1.87 -13.89
CA GLY A 71 -6.70 2.26 -14.74
C GLY A 71 -6.32 3.75 -14.62
N ASP A 72 -7.23 4.57 -14.09
CA ASP A 72 -7.00 6.01 -13.92
C ASP A 72 -6.41 6.36 -12.57
N PHE A 73 -6.39 5.43 -11.65
CA PHE A 73 -5.84 5.60 -10.30
C PHE A 73 -4.34 5.34 -10.30
N VAL A 74 -3.56 6.36 -9.94
CA VAL A 74 -2.09 6.30 -9.96
C VAL A 74 -1.54 6.49 -8.56
N ILE A 75 -0.92 5.46 -8.01
CA ILE A 75 -0.19 5.57 -6.75
C ILE A 75 1.14 6.27 -7.02
N GLN A 76 1.40 7.35 -6.31
CA GLN A 76 2.65 8.10 -6.36
C GLN A 76 3.60 7.68 -5.25
N GLN A 77 3.06 7.27 -4.10
CA GLN A 77 3.83 6.77 -2.97
C GLN A 77 2.95 5.90 -2.09
N LEU A 78 3.48 4.77 -1.69
CA LEU A 78 2.89 3.90 -0.67
C LEU A 78 3.99 3.45 0.25
N LYS A 79 3.89 3.79 1.53
CA LYS A 79 4.94 3.46 2.51
C LYS A 79 4.42 3.47 3.94
N GLU A 80 5.26 2.96 4.84
CA GLU A 80 5.13 3.17 6.28
C GLU A 80 5.84 4.48 6.66
N LYS A 81 5.20 5.29 7.47
CA LYS A 81 5.81 6.48 8.07
C LYS A 81 5.24 6.71 9.47
N PHE A 82 6.13 6.68 10.47
CA PHE A 82 5.74 6.81 11.88
C PHE A 82 4.65 5.82 12.31
N ASN A 83 4.80 4.56 11.86
CA ASN A 83 3.86 3.47 12.13
C ASN A 83 2.46 3.68 11.54
N GLU A 84 2.36 4.46 10.50
CA GLU A 84 1.09 4.72 9.82
C GLU A 84 1.26 4.57 8.31
N LEU A 85 0.28 3.96 7.67
CA LEU A 85 0.25 3.84 6.21
C LEU A 85 0.11 5.21 5.58
N ARG A 86 0.97 5.50 4.62
CA ARG A 86 0.93 6.71 3.79
C ARG A 86 0.72 6.29 2.35
N LEU A 87 -0.36 6.74 1.76
CA LEU A 87 -0.66 6.52 0.36
C LEU A 87 -0.96 7.86 -0.31
N CYS A 88 -0.08 8.27 -1.22
CA CYS A 88 -0.27 9.45 -2.06
C CYS A 88 -0.61 8.98 -3.48
N TRP A 89 -1.59 9.61 -4.10
CA TRP A 89 -2.10 9.20 -5.39
C TRP A 89 -2.66 10.38 -6.18
N CYS A 90 -2.82 10.17 -7.47
CA CYS A 90 -3.48 11.13 -8.35
C CYS A 90 -4.28 10.38 -9.41
N TRP A 91 -5.14 11.09 -10.12
CA TRP A 91 -5.75 10.55 -11.33
C TRP A 91 -4.74 10.61 -12.48
N GLU A 92 -4.84 9.67 -13.41
CA GLU A 92 -4.03 9.67 -14.63
C GLU A 92 -4.16 11.02 -15.35
N ASP A 93 -3.05 11.56 -15.85
CA ASP A 93 -3.03 12.81 -16.61
C ASP A 93 -3.49 12.56 -18.04
N LYS A 94 -4.77 12.77 -18.27
CA LYS A 94 -5.40 12.64 -19.58
C LYS A 94 -6.65 13.50 -19.64
N ASP A 95 -7.21 13.66 -20.83
CA ASP A 95 -8.47 14.38 -21.02
C ASP A 95 -9.65 13.54 -20.53
N TYR A 96 -10.48 14.14 -19.70
CA TYR A 96 -11.72 13.53 -19.20
C TYR A 96 -12.93 14.31 -19.72
N THR A 97 -14.01 13.63 -20.02
CA THR A 97 -15.27 14.29 -20.29
C THR A 97 -15.80 14.95 -19.01
N ASP A 98 -16.73 15.90 -19.14
CA ASP A 98 -17.34 16.54 -17.97
C ASP A 98 -18.01 15.52 -17.05
N GLU A 99 -18.67 14.51 -17.64
CA GLU A 99 -19.31 13.43 -16.88
C GLU A 99 -18.29 12.57 -16.13
N GLU A 100 -17.18 12.22 -16.79
CA GLU A 100 -16.07 11.49 -16.15
C GLU A 100 -15.45 12.30 -15.02
N ALA A 101 -15.23 13.61 -15.24
CA ALA A 101 -14.66 14.49 -14.23
C ALA A 101 -15.55 14.58 -12.98
N GLU A 102 -16.86 14.66 -13.14
CA GLU A 102 -17.82 14.64 -12.03
C GLU A 102 -17.76 13.33 -11.26
N GLU A 103 -17.68 12.21 -11.96
CA GLU A 103 -17.56 10.89 -11.36
C GLU A 103 -16.24 10.75 -10.58
N LEU A 104 -15.12 11.23 -11.13
CA LEU A 104 -13.84 11.21 -10.45
C LEU A 104 -13.83 12.09 -9.19
N ASN A 105 -14.50 13.23 -9.23
CA ASN A 105 -14.66 14.08 -8.05
C ASN A 105 -15.46 13.38 -6.94
N ARG A 106 -16.50 12.66 -7.32
CA ARG A 106 -17.28 11.85 -6.38
C ARG A 106 -16.44 10.73 -5.78
N LEU A 107 -15.68 10.04 -6.60
CA LEU A 107 -14.81 8.94 -6.17
C LEU A 107 -13.67 9.41 -5.27
N TYR A 108 -13.17 10.62 -5.47
CA TYR A 108 -12.06 11.16 -4.69
C TYR A 108 -12.31 11.05 -3.18
N SER A 109 -13.45 11.51 -2.73
CA SER A 109 -13.81 11.46 -1.30
C SER A 109 -13.94 10.03 -0.78
N ILE A 110 -14.46 9.13 -1.60
CA ILE A 110 -14.61 7.72 -1.25
C ILE A 110 -13.22 7.07 -1.10
N ILE A 111 -12.33 7.31 -2.05
CA ILE A 111 -10.96 6.78 -2.02
C ILE A 111 -10.20 7.31 -0.81
N GLU A 112 -10.27 8.61 -0.54
CA GLU A 112 -9.62 9.22 0.63
C GLU A 112 -10.15 8.61 1.95
N SER A 113 -11.45 8.35 2.05
CA SER A 113 -12.04 7.67 3.21
C SER A 113 -11.49 6.25 3.41
N ILE A 114 -11.32 5.50 2.33
CA ILE A 114 -10.74 4.16 2.38
C ILE A 114 -9.30 4.24 2.87
N ILE A 115 -8.51 5.14 2.31
CA ILE A 115 -7.10 5.35 2.69
C ILE A 115 -7.00 5.71 4.17
N ASP A 116 -7.81 6.66 4.66
CA ASP A 116 -7.83 7.08 6.06
C ASP A 116 -8.17 5.90 6.99
N LYS A 117 -9.11 5.08 6.60
CA LYS A 117 -9.48 3.89 7.36
C LYS A 117 -8.28 2.94 7.51
N TYR A 118 -7.56 2.67 6.43
CA TYR A 118 -6.41 1.78 6.48
C TYR A 118 -5.20 2.40 7.16
N ALA A 119 -5.06 3.71 7.13
CA ALA A 119 -4.07 4.41 7.94
C ALA A 119 -4.28 4.14 9.44
N GLN A 120 -5.52 4.19 9.91
CA GLN A 120 -5.85 3.85 11.30
C GLN A 120 -5.67 2.36 11.59
N ILE A 121 -6.08 1.49 10.67
CA ILE A 121 -5.91 0.05 10.81
C ILE A 121 -4.41 -0.29 10.91
N SER A 122 -3.57 0.35 10.10
CA SER A 122 -2.12 0.11 10.10
C SER A 122 -1.48 0.40 11.45
N TYR A 123 -1.88 1.48 12.09
CA TYR A 123 -1.39 1.84 13.42
C TYR A 123 -1.67 0.75 14.47
N ASN A 124 -2.74 0.00 14.28
CA ASN A 124 -3.20 -1.04 15.20
C ASN A 124 -2.92 -2.46 14.70
N THR A 125 -2.03 -2.62 13.72
CA THR A 125 -1.67 -3.91 13.13
C THR A 125 -0.20 -4.24 13.39
N CYS A 126 0.07 -5.44 13.87
CA CYS A 126 1.45 -5.91 14.07
C CYS A 126 2.23 -5.85 12.75
N THR A 127 3.38 -5.17 12.76
CA THR A 127 4.21 -5.01 11.57
C THR A 127 4.87 -6.31 11.10
N VAL A 128 4.91 -7.32 11.95
CA VAL A 128 5.56 -8.60 11.65
C VAL A 128 4.59 -9.66 11.15
N CYS A 129 3.47 -9.88 11.85
CA CYS A 129 2.57 -10.99 11.53
C CYS A 129 1.17 -10.57 11.08
N GLY A 130 0.80 -9.30 11.23
CA GLY A 130 -0.52 -8.80 10.84
C GLY A 130 -1.63 -8.99 11.86
N ALA A 131 -1.34 -9.57 13.02
CA ALA A 131 -2.31 -9.67 14.11
C ALA A 131 -2.62 -8.29 14.71
N PRO A 132 -3.72 -8.13 15.45
CA PRO A 132 -3.97 -6.89 16.17
C PRO A 132 -2.81 -6.53 17.09
N ALA A 133 -2.36 -5.27 17.02
CA ALA A 133 -1.26 -4.79 17.85
C ALA A 133 -1.73 -4.52 19.28
N THR A 134 -0.85 -4.82 20.23
CA THR A 134 -1.07 -4.59 21.64
C THR A 134 0.04 -3.74 22.26
N LYS A 135 1.14 -3.57 21.54
CA LYS A 135 2.33 -2.84 21.99
C LYS A 135 2.86 -1.91 20.92
N TRP A 136 3.23 -0.72 21.34
CA TRP A 136 3.81 0.30 20.46
C TRP A 136 5.14 0.74 21.04
N THR A 137 6.18 0.75 20.19
CA THR A 137 7.54 1.15 20.61
C THR A 137 7.69 2.67 20.66
N ARG A 138 8.65 3.12 21.45
CA ARG A 138 9.09 4.51 21.47
C ARG A 138 10.34 4.67 20.59
N GLY A 139 10.62 5.88 20.14
CA GLY A 139 11.73 6.14 19.24
C GLY A 139 11.40 5.77 17.81
N TYR A 140 11.85 4.61 17.35
CA TYR A 140 11.39 4.05 16.09
C TYR A 140 9.98 3.50 16.29
N LEU A 141 9.00 4.21 15.78
CA LEU A 141 7.60 3.86 15.99
C LEU A 141 7.19 2.62 15.20
N ALA A 142 6.79 1.59 15.89
CA ALA A 142 6.27 0.36 15.32
C ALA A 142 5.23 -0.26 16.25
N SER A 143 4.32 -1.01 15.70
CA SER A 143 3.27 -1.73 16.43
C SER A 143 3.51 -3.23 16.35
N TYR A 144 3.28 -3.92 17.46
CA TYR A 144 3.51 -5.35 17.60
C TYR A 144 2.40 -6.02 18.38
N CYS A 145 2.11 -7.28 18.07
CA CYS A 145 1.37 -8.15 18.98
C CYS A 145 2.30 -8.65 20.09
N ASP A 146 1.76 -9.25 21.14
CA ASP A 146 2.54 -9.73 22.30
C ASP A 146 3.62 -10.74 21.87
N VAL A 147 3.28 -11.68 21.00
CA VAL A 147 4.20 -12.73 20.56
C VAL A 147 5.38 -12.16 19.78
N CYS A 148 5.12 -11.27 18.83
CA CYS A 148 6.17 -10.68 18.00
C CYS A 148 7.02 -9.68 18.79
N TYR A 149 6.43 -8.96 19.73
CA TYR A 149 7.16 -8.05 20.60
C TYR A 149 8.19 -8.79 21.47
N ASP A 150 7.80 -9.90 22.09
CA ASP A 150 8.70 -10.73 22.89
C ASP A 150 9.82 -11.33 22.04
N GLY A 151 9.56 -11.60 20.76
CA GLY A 151 10.54 -12.16 19.82
C GLY A 151 11.61 -11.19 19.35
N ILE A 152 11.39 -9.87 19.44
CA ILE A 152 12.39 -8.88 18.98
C ILE A 152 13.46 -8.56 20.00
N GLY A 153 13.30 -8.99 21.27
CA GLY A 153 14.28 -8.75 22.32
C GLY A 153 14.49 -7.28 22.68
N TYR A 154 13.58 -6.41 22.25
CA TYR A 154 13.62 -4.99 22.57
C TYR A 154 12.94 -4.75 23.90
N ILE A 155 13.68 -4.20 24.82
CA ILE A 155 13.13 -3.69 26.07
C ILE A 155 13.29 -2.18 26.04
N ASP A 156 12.20 -1.46 26.07
CA ASP A 156 12.25 -0.01 26.27
C ASP A 156 12.78 0.32 27.68
#